data_bef8fe4ebb6ba4862883046f2017f7b6
#
_entry.id   bef8fe4ebb6ba4862883046f2017f7b6
#
_cell.length_a   1.000
_cell.length_b   1.000
_cell.length_c   1.000
_cell.angle_alpha   90.00
_cell.angle_beta   90.00
_cell.angle_gamma   90.00
#
_symmetry.space_group_name_H-M   'P 1'
#
loop_
_entity.id
_entity.type
_entity.pdbx_description
1 polymer ?
#
loop_
_entity_poly.entity_id
_entity_poly.type
_entity_poly.pdbx_seq_one_letter_code
_entity_poly.pdbx_strand_id
1 'polypeptide(L)'
;DDIALMVADIPVPAKIQEYAATSMELKTKDEIFSAMVVYGFLNYSKGYISIPNKELMDKFAEVIQREPSLGNVYKLAKESGRMLAATKAGDTKTMAELLEYAHNTHSPLTLYNNEAELASIIRWVYLKALDFYRIEREDKAGIGYVDFIFYPFQKNDDAIIIELKVNHSADEAIQQIKDRQYALRFEGKFGEKAEYTGRILAVGIAYHKDDIKKLHECKVEVLREKI
;
A
#
# COMPACT_ATOMS: atom_id res chain seq x y z
N ASP A 1 -6.16 0.58 -16.31
CA ASP A 1 -5.07 1.15 -15.51
C ASP A 1 -5.52 2.21 -14.49
N ASP A 2 -6.52 3.06 -14.80
CA ASP A 2 -6.92 4.15 -13.90
C ASP A 2 -7.56 3.66 -12.59
N ILE A 3 -8.40 2.64 -12.62
CA ILE A 3 -8.95 2.02 -11.40
C ILE A 3 -7.81 1.47 -10.54
N ALA A 4 -6.81 0.91 -11.18
CA ALA A 4 -5.62 0.42 -10.52
C ALA A 4 -4.88 1.56 -9.79
N LEU A 5 -4.66 2.70 -10.44
CA LEU A 5 -4.08 3.88 -9.80
C LEU A 5 -4.88 4.31 -8.56
N MET A 6 -6.20 4.39 -8.69
CA MET A 6 -7.07 4.76 -7.57
C MET A 6 -7.04 3.73 -6.42
N VAL A 7 -6.92 2.44 -6.70
CA VAL A 7 -6.73 1.40 -5.66
C VAL A 7 -5.36 1.56 -4.98
N ALA A 8 -4.34 2.05 -5.70
CA ALA A 8 -3.06 2.44 -5.11
C ALA A 8 -3.10 3.81 -4.39
N ASP A 9 -4.30 4.40 -4.19
CA ASP A 9 -4.51 5.71 -3.57
C ASP A 9 -3.91 6.88 -4.37
N ILE A 10 -3.82 6.72 -5.68
CA ILE A 10 -3.36 7.76 -6.61
C ILE A 10 -4.59 8.33 -7.31
N PRO A 11 -4.98 9.59 -7.04
CA PRO A 11 -6.07 10.23 -7.74
C PRO A 11 -5.77 10.37 -9.24
N VAL A 12 -6.77 10.14 -10.07
CA VAL A 12 -6.65 10.18 -11.52
C VAL A 12 -7.30 11.45 -12.08
N PRO A 13 -6.63 12.21 -12.95
CA PRO A 13 -7.26 13.37 -13.57
C PRO A 13 -8.41 12.93 -14.47
N ALA A 14 -9.56 13.60 -14.35
CA ALA A 14 -10.76 13.33 -15.15
C ALA A 14 -11.55 14.60 -15.41
N LYS A 15 -12.25 14.61 -16.56
CA LYS A 15 -13.24 15.64 -16.89
C LYS A 15 -14.63 15.04 -16.68
N ILE A 16 -15.37 15.58 -15.74
CA ILE A 16 -16.71 15.10 -15.44
C ILE A 16 -17.74 15.81 -16.32
N GLN A 17 -18.63 15.02 -16.92
CA GLN A 17 -19.72 15.47 -17.79
C GLN A 17 -21.05 15.17 -17.07
N GLU A 18 -21.80 16.21 -16.68
CA GLU A 18 -23.01 16.07 -15.84
C GLU A 18 -24.11 15.19 -16.49
N TYR A 19 -24.18 15.15 -17.81
CA TYR A 19 -25.21 14.37 -18.54
C TYR A 19 -24.80 12.92 -18.85
N ALA A 20 -23.58 12.52 -18.58
CA ALA A 20 -23.10 11.16 -18.90
C ALA A 20 -23.91 10.06 -18.20
N ALA A 21 -24.39 10.33 -16.99
CA ALA A 21 -25.22 9.37 -16.23
C ALA A 21 -26.58 9.06 -16.87
N THR A 22 -27.07 9.89 -17.79
CA THR A 22 -28.35 9.69 -18.49
C THR A 22 -28.17 9.02 -19.85
N SER A 23 -26.94 8.83 -20.34
CA SER A 23 -26.65 8.14 -21.58
C SER A 23 -26.83 6.63 -21.44
N MET A 24 -27.57 6.04 -22.37
CA MET A 24 -27.75 4.57 -22.42
C MET A 24 -26.49 3.85 -22.93
N GLU A 25 -25.55 4.56 -23.57
CA GLU A 25 -24.30 4.02 -24.08
C GLU A 25 -23.11 4.89 -23.64
N LEU A 26 -22.31 4.37 -22.71
CA LEU A 26 -21.08 5.00 -22.28
C LEU A 26 -19.93 4.51 -23.20
N LYS A 27 -19.37 5.42 -23.99
CA LYS A 27 -18.36 5.09 -25.02
C LYS A 27 -16.96 5.59 -24.68
N THR A 28 -16.87 6.67 -23.95
CA THR A 28 -15.60 7.30 -23.60
C THR A 28 -15.24 7.08 -22.13
N LYS A 29 -13.96 7.15 -21.82
CA LYS A 29 -13.44 7.11 -20.46
C LYS A 29 -14.11 8.17 -19.57
N ASP A 30 -14.22 9.41 -20.06
CA ASP A 30 -14.80 10.52 -19.29
C ASP A 30 -16.30 10.32 -19.00
N GLU A 31 -17.03 9.72 -19.94
CA GLU A 31 -18.44 9.34 -19.74
C GLU A 31 -18.59 8.25 -18.68
N ILE A 32 -17.75 7.21 -18.74
CA ILE A 32 -17.75 6.12 -17.75
C ILE A 32 -17.43 6.67 -16.35
N PHE A 33 -16.38 7.48 -16.23
CA PHE A 33 -16.00 8.06 -14.94
C PHE A 33 -17.04 9.05 -14.42
N SER A 34 -17.68 9.84 -15.31
CA SER A 34 -18.77 10.72 -14.93
C SER A 34 -19.97 9.94 -14.37
N ALA A 35 -20.35 8.84 -15.02
CA ALA A 35 -21.38 7.95 -14.51
C ALA A 35 -21.01 7.35 -13.14
N MET A 36 -19.77 6.88 -13.00
CA MET A 36 -19.29 6.32 -11.73
C MET A 36 -19.30 7.35 -10.59
N VAL A 37 -19.00 8.62 -10.87
CA VAL A 37 -19.10 9.71 -9.89
C VAL A 37 -20.57 9.97 -9.53
N VAL A 38 -21.47 10.06 -10.50
CA VAL A 38 -22.90 10.31 -10.25
C VAL A 38 -23.54 9.18 -9.46
N TYR A 39 -23.15 7.92 -9.71
CA TYR A 39 -23.63 6.76 -8.95
C TYR A 39 -22.91 6.55 -7.62
N GLY A 40 -21.96 7.40 -7.26
CA GLY A 40 -21.24 7.33 -5.97
C GLY A 40 -20.16 6.25 -5.89
N PHE A 41 -19.76 5.66 -7.02
CA PHE A 41 -18.63 4.73 -7.06
C PHE A 41 -17.27 5.42 -7.01
N LEU A 42 -17.20 6.65 -7.45
CA LEU A 42 -16.01 7.51 -7.38
C LEU A 42 -16.36 8.86 -6.78
N ASN A 43 -15.38 9.48 -6.14
CA ASN A 43 -15.42 10.85 -5.70
C ASN A 43 -14.73 11.75 -6.74
N TYR A 44 -15.20 12.99 -6.91
CA TYR A 44 -14.56 13.98 -7.77
C TYR A 44 -14.23 15.24 -6.98
N SER A 45 -12.98 15.64 -7.03
CA SER A 45 -12.51 16.85 -6.38
C SER A 45 -11.38 17.51 -7.18
N LYS A 46 -11.51 18.81 -7.45
CA LYS A 46 -10.47 19.64 -8.09
C LYS A 46 -9.88 19.06 -9.38
N GLY A 47 -10.69 18.41 -10.21
CA GLY A 47 -10.25 17.83 -11.49
C GLY A 47 -9.73 16.39 -11.38
N TYR A 48 -9.83 15.77 -10.21
CA TYR A 48 -9.37 14.40 -9.96
C TYR A 48 -10.50 13.52 -9.45
N ILE A 49 -10.45 12.24 -9.82
CA ILE A 49 -11.30 11.18 -9.28
C ILE A 49 -10.52 10.28 -8.35
N SER A 50 -11.20 9.75 -7.35
CA SER A 50 -10.65 8.81 -6.36
C SER A 50 -11.74 7.86 -5.86
N ILE A 51 -11.35 6.76 -5.21
CA ILE A 51 -12.29 5.86 -4.56
C ILE A 51 -12.72 6.48 -3.23
N PRO A 52 -14.04 6.65 -2.97
CA PRO A 52 -14.53 7.46 -1.85
C PRO A 52 -14.42 6.82 -0.47
N ASN A 53 -14.39 5.50 -0.38
CA ASN A 53 -14.43 4.77 0.89
C ASN A 53 -13.80 3.38 0.80
N LYS A 54 -13.62 2.77 1.98
CA LYS A 54 -12.96 1.47 2.12
C LYS A 54 -13.75 0.33 1.46
N GLU A 55 -15.06 0.30 1.58
CA GLU A 55 -15.89 -0.76 1.01
C GLU A 55 -15.75 -0.85 -0.50
N LEU A 56 -15.73 0.28 -1.18
CA LEU A 56 -15.49 0.33 -2.62
C LEU A 56 -14.03 0.02 -2.96
N MET A 57 -13.08 0.47 -2.15
CA MET A 57 -11.67 0.12 -2.31
C MET A 57 -11.48 -1.41 -2.27
N ASP A 58 -12.06 -2.08 -1.29
CA ASP A 58 -11.99 -3.54 -1.13
C ASP A 58 -12.64 -4.26 -2.33
N LYS A 59 -13.77 -3.74 -2.83
CA LYS A 59 -14.44 -4.30 -4.03
C LYS A 59 -13.62 -4.15 -5.30
N PHE A 60 -13.02 -2.99 -5.54
CA PHE A 60 -12.14 -2.80 -6.70
C PHE A 60 -10.87 -3.65 -6.58
N ALA A 61 -10.30 -3.77 -5.39
CA ALA A 61 -9.15 -4.64 -5.12
C ALA A 61 -9.48 -6.12 -5.41
N GLU A 62 -10.68 -6.58 -5.02
CA GLU A 62 -11.16 -7.94 -5.30
C GLU A 62 -11.29 -8.19 -6.82
N VAL A 63 -11.85 -7.24 -7.56
CA VAL A 63 -11.96 -7.33 -9.03
C VAL A 63 -10.58 -7.44 -9.67
N ILE A 64 -9.64 -6.60 -9.26
CA ILE A 64 -8.27 -6.61 -9.79
C ILE A 64 -7.59 -7.97 -9.57
N GLN A 65 -7.80 -8.62 -8.42
CA GLN A 65 -7.24 -9.93 -8.12
C GLN A 65 -7.85 -11.07 -8.94
N ARG A 66 -8.99 -10.84 -9.60
CA ARG A 66 -9.72 -11.85 -10.38
C ARG A 66 -9.69 -11.62 -11.89
N GLU A 67 -9.19 -10.46 -12.34
CA GLU A 67 -9.29 -10.04 -13.75
C GLU A 67 -7.93 -10.13 -14.48
N PRO A 68 -7.64 -11.27 -15.15
CA PRO A 68 -6.36 -11.48 -15.83
C PRO A 68 -6.07 -10.49 -16.97
N SER A 69 -7.11 -9.87 -17.53
CA SER A 69 -6.94 -8.87 -18.62
C SER A 69 -6.20 -7.61 -18.16
N LEU A 70 -6.11 -7.39 -16.84
CA LEU A 70 -5.31 -6.31 -16.25
C LEU A 70 -3.79 -6.57 -16.29
N GLY A 71 -3.35 -7.70 -16.85
CA GLY A 71 -1.94 -7.95 -17.14
C GLY A 71 -1.02 -7.92 -15.90
N ASN A 72 -0.07 -6.98 -15.87
CA ASN A 72 0.91 -6.90 -14.78
C ASN A 72 0.29 -6.54 -13.43
N VAL A 73 -0.74 -5.70 -13.41
CA VAL A 73 -1.47 -5.34 -12.19
C VAL A 73 -2.09 -6.57 -11.54
N TYR A 74 -2.73 -7.43 -12.34
CA TYR A 74 -3.27 -8.70 -11.88
C TYR A 74 -2.17 -9.61 -11.29
N LYS A 75 -1.02 -9.71 -11.97
CA LYS A 75 0.10 -10.52 -11.49
C LYS A 75 0.63 -10.03 -10.15
N LEU A 76 0.83 -8.72 -9.98
CA LEU A 76 1.26 -8.12 -8.71
C LEU A 76 0.25 -8.38 -7.60
N ALA A 77 -1.04 -8.21 -7.89
CA ALA A 77 -2.11 -8.50 -6.92
C ALA A 77 -2.11 -9.98 -6.49
N LYS A 78 -1.83 -10.92 -7.39
CA LYS A 78 -1.67 -12.35 -7.06
C LYS A 78 -0.47 -12.63 -6.16
N GLU A 79 0.66 -11.98 -6.40
CA GLU A 79 1.87 -12.14 -5.59
C GLU A 79 1.79 -11.43 -4.22
N SER A 80 0.78 -10.59 -3.99
CA SER A 80 0.66 -9.80 -2.76
C SER A 80 0.50 -10.65 -1.49
N GLY A 81 -0.12 -11.83 -1.60
CA GLY A 81 -0.19 -12.79 -0.50
C GLY A 81 1.19 -13.36 -0.14
N ARG A 82 2.04 -13.60 -1.15
CA ARG A 82 3.41 -14.06 -0.96
C ARG A 82 4.27 -12.98 -0.31
N MET A 83 4.07 -11.70 -0.69
CA MET A 83 4.75 -10.57 -0.05
C MET A 83 4.42 -10.48 1.43
N LEU A 84 3.14 -10.55 1.79
CA LEU A 84 2.72 -10.51 3.19
C LEU A 84 3.29 -11.70 3.99
N ALA A 85 3.26 -12.91 3.42
CA ALA A 85 3.83 -14.09 4.06
C ALA A 85 5.34 -13.97 4.27
N ALA A 86 6.07 -13.49 3.26
CA ALA A 86 7.51 -13.25 3.34
C ALA A 86 7.85 -12.22 4.43
N THR A 87 7.09 -11.14 4.53
CA THR A 87 7.25 -10.13 5.58
C THR A 87 7.09 -10.72 6.97
N LYS A 88 6.03 -11.50 7.21
CA LYS A 88 5.76 -12.15 8.52
C LYS A 88 6.84 -13.19 8.87
N ALA A 89 7.43 -13.83 7.87
CA ALA A 89 8.51 -14.81 8.04
C ALA A 89 9.91 -14.18 8.14
N GLY A 90 10.07 -12.88 7.84
CA GLY A 90 11.38 -12.22 7.74
C GLY A 90 12.18 -12.65 6.50
N ASP A 91 11.52 -13.18 5.47
CA ASP A 91 12.15 -13.56 4.20
C ASP A 91 12.36 -12.32 3.31
N THR A 92 13.40 -11.57 3.67
CA THR A 92 13.77 -10.32 3.01
C THR A 92 14.19 -10.51 1.55
N LYS A 93 14.70 -11.70 1.20
CA LYS A 93 15.07 -12.04 -0.17
C LYS A 93 13.83 -12.08 -1.07
N THR A 94 12.80 -12.83 -0.67
CA THR A 94 11.53 -12.89 -1.42
C THR A 94 10.86 -11.51 -1.50
N MET A 95 10.93 -10.71 -0.43
CA MET A 95 10.41 -9.33 -0.45
C MET A 95 11.12 -8.48 -1.51
N ALA A 96 12.45 -8.50 -1.55
CA ALA A 96 13.24 -7.75 -2.52
C ALA A 96 12.95 -8.21 -3.97
N GLU A 97 12.91 -9.51 -4.23
CA GLU A 97 12.58 -10.07 -5.55
C GLU A 97 11.20 -9.63 -6.06
N LEU A 98 10.20 -9.57 -5.17
CA LEU A 98 8.85 -9.11 -5.53
C LEU A 98 8.81 -7.61 -5.83
N LEU A 99 9.56 -6.80 -5.08
CA LEU A 99 9.69 -5.37 -5.35
C LEU A 99 10.44 -5.10 -6.66
N GLU A 100 11.52 -5.84 -6.94
CA GLU A 100 12.25 -5.78 -8.20
C GLU A 100 11.36 -6.19 -9.38
N TYR A 101 10.57 -7.24 -9.23
CA TYR A 101 9.59 -7.64 -10.23
C TYR A 101 8.57 -6.51 -10.47
N ALA A 102 8.03 -5.92 -9.41
CA ALA A 102 7.11 -4.79 -9.51
C ALA A 102 7.74 -3.59 -10.24
N HIS A 103 8.99 -3.26 -9.91
CA HIS A 103 9.72 -2.15 -10.52
C HIS A 103 10.03 -2.40 -12.01
N ASN A 104 10.44 -3.62 -12.36
CA ASN A 104 10.85 -3.96 -13.73
C ASN A 104 9.68 -4.27 -14.67
N THR A 105 8.47 -4.38 -14.16
CA THR A 105 7.27 -4.50 -14.99
C THR A 105 6.97 -3.13 -15.62
N HIS A 106 7.00 -3.04 -16.96
CA HIS A 106 6.81 -1.79 -17.72
C HIS A 106 5.39 -1.18 -17.58
N SER A 107 4.96 -0.96 -16.35
CA SER A 107 3.71 -0.26 -16.03
C SER A 107 4.04 1.12 -15.44
N PRO A 108 3.29 2.18 -15.77
CA PRO A 108 3.45 3.49 -15.14
C PRO A 108 3.35 3.46 -13.61
N LEU A 109 2.65 2.45 -13.05
CA LEU A 109 2.49 2.24 -11.61
C LEU A 109 3.77 1.75 -10.92
N THR A 110 4.75 1.26 -11.68
CA THR A 110 5.94 0.60 -11.13
C THR A 110 7.22 1.39 -11.37
N LEU A 111 7.11 2.57 -11.99
CA LEU A 111 8.23 3.49 -12.14
C LEU A 111 8.26 4.43 -10.93
N TYR A 112 9.32 4.37 -10.13
CA TYR A 112 9.47 5.25 -8.97
C TYR A 112 10.92 5.68 -8.76
N ASN A 113 11.09 6.96 -8.43
CA ASN A 113 12.38 7.60 -8.22
C ASN A 113 12.44 8.39 -6.88
N ASN A 114 11.38 8.35 -6.10
CA ASN A 114 11.28 9.00 -4.79
C ASN A 114 10.44 8.16 -3.83
N GLU A 115 10.46 8.49 -2.54
CA GLU A 115 9.72 7.76 -1.50
C GLU A 115 8.20 7.74 -1.74
N ALA A 116 7.61 8.83 -2.25
CA ALA A 116 6.17 8.89 -2.52
C ALA A 116 5.74 7.94 -3.65
N GLU A 117 6.57 7.80 -4.67
CA GLU A 117 6.35 6.86 -5.77
C GLU A 117 6.56 5.41 -5.30
N LEU A 118 7.61 5.14 -4.50
CA LEU A 118 7.83 3.85 -3.87
C LEU A 118 6.64 3.46 -2.97
N ALA A 119 6.12 4.41 -2.19
CA ALA A 119 4.96 4.19 -1.33
C ALA A 119 3.70 3.77 -2.10
N SER A 120 3.54 4.23 -3.35
CA SER A 120 2.42 3.83 -4.19
C SER A 120 2.48 2.36 -4.58
N ILE A 121 3.68 1.82 -4.81
CA ILE A 121 3.86 0.40 -5.14
C ILE A 121 3.62 -0.50 -3.93
N ILE A 122 3.90 -0.03 -2.71
CA ILE A 122 3.69 -0.80 -1.48
C ILE A 122 2.24 -1.25 -1.34
N ARG A 123 1.26 -0.40 -1.65
CA ARG A 123 -0.15 -0.80 -1.62
C ARG A 123 -0.45 -1.97 -2.56
N TRP A 124 0.20 -1.99 -3.73
CA TRP A 124 0.03 -3.07 -4.70
C TRP A 124 0.63 -4.39 -4.23
N VAL A 125 1.88 -4.36 -3.82
CA VAL A 125 2.57 -5.57 -3.38
C VAL A 125 2.02 -6.11 -2.05
N TYR A 126 1.26 -5.30 -1.30
CA TYR A 126 0.56 -5.69 -0.07
C TYR A 126 -0.97 -5.70 -0.21
N LEU A 127 -1.52 -5.77 -1.43
CA LEU A 127 -2.96 -5.70 -1.65
C LEU A 127 -3.72 -6.75 -0.82
N LYS A 128 -3.18 -7.97 -0.68
CA LYS A 128 -3.77 -9.04 0.14
C LYS A 128 -3.79 -8.71 1.63
N ALA A 129 -2.97 -7.79 2.09
CA ALA A 129 -2.99 -7.36 3.49
C ALA A 129 -4.29 -6.65 3.86
N LEU A 130 -5.02 -6.07 2.90
CA LEU A 130 -6.32 -5.43 3.16
C LEU A 130 -7.36 -6.39 3.75
N ASP A 131 -7.24 -7.70 3.51
CA ASP A 131 -8.13 -8.72 4.07
C ASP A 131 -7.91 -8.93 5.58
N PHE A 132 -6.73 -8.56 6.10
CA PHE A 132 -6.29 -8.85 7.47
C PHE A 132 -5.94 -7.62 8.28
N TYR A 133 -5.73 -6.48 7.62
CA TYR A 133 -5.20 -5.26 8.22
C TYR A 133 -5.97 -4.00 7.80
N ARG A 134 -6.11 -3.09 8.73
CA ARG A 134 -6.34 -1.69 8.42
C ARG A 134 -4.98 -1.05 8.16
N ILE A 135 -4.76 -0.59 6.93
CA ILE A 135 -3.51 0.04 6.51
C ILE A 135 -3.67 1.55 6.58
N GLU A 136 -2.81 2.23 7.33
CA GLU A 136 -2.72 3.68 7.40
C GLU A 136 -1.38 4.14 6.83
N ARG A 137 -1.42 5.22 6.06
CA ARG A 137 -0.25 5.88 5.46
C ARG A 137 -0.03 7.23 6.14
N GLU A 138 1.26 7.59 6.34
CA GLU A 138 1.65 8.85 6.98
C GLU A 138 0.95 9.07 8.33
N ASP A 139 0.73 7.98 9.09
CA ASP A 139 0.11 8.07 10.41
C ASP A 139 1.11 8.66 11.42
N LYS A 140 0.58 9.51 12.29
CA LYS A 140 1.36 10.06 13.39
C LYS A 140 1.58 8.98 14.44
N ALA A 141 2.81 8.49 14.54
CA ALA A 141 3.23 7.49 15.52
C ALA A 141 4.46 7.97 16.28
N GLY A 142 4.51 7.77 17.58
CA GLY A 142 5.66 8.21 18.39
C GLY A 142 6.01 9.69 18.15
N ILE A 143 7.25 9.96 17.74
CA ILE A 143 7.79 11.30 17.48
C ILE A 143 7.89 11.58 15.98
N GLY A 144 6.78 11.48 15.24
CA GLY A 144 6.78 11.77 13.80
C GLY A 144 5.69 11.06 13.03
N TYR A 145 5.92 10.96 11.72
CA TYR A 145 5.04 10.24 10.79
C TYR A 145 5.80 9.03 10.25
N VAL A 146 5.12 7.90 10.19
CA VAL A 146 5.59 6.65 9.59
C VAL A 146 4.95 6.47 8.23
N ASP A 147 5.65 5.87 7.27
CA ASP A 147 5.11 5.72 5.92
C ASP A 147 3.88 4.81 5.89
N PHE A 148 3.94 3.66 6.56
CA PHE A 148 2.78 2.77 6.69
C PHE A 148 2.73 2.09 8.06
N ILE A 149 1.51 1.95 8.58
CA ILE A 149 1.19 1.06 9.70
C ILE A 149 0.07 0.11 9.27
N PHE A 150 0.29 -1.18 9.51
CA PHE A 150 -0.68 -2.25 9.29
C PHE A 150 -1.22 -2.67 10.66
N TYR A 151 -2.42 -2.23 10.99
CA TYR A 151 -3.13 -2.59 12.20
C TYR A 151 -3.90 -3.89 11.96
N PRO A 152 -3.55 -5.01 12.62
CA PRO A 152 -4.26 -6.26 12.39
C PRO A 152 -5.70 -6.18 12.89
N PHE A 153 -6.65 -6.79 12.17
CA PHE A 153 -8.03 -6.92 12.63
C PHE A 153 -8.12 -7.88 13.81
N GLN A 154 -7.26 -8.89 13.87
CA GLN A 154 -7.15 -9.81 15.01
C GLN A 154 -6.01 -9.33 15.92
N LYS A 155 -6.32 -9.04 17.17
CA LYS A 155 -5.37 -8.45 18.15
C LYS A 155 -4.14 -9.31 18.43
N ASN A 156 -4.19 -10.60 18.13
CA ASN A 156 -3.09 -11.57 18.30
C ASN A 156 -2.27 -11.82 17.03
N ASP A 157 -2.62 -11.17 15.92
CA ASP A 157 -1.82 -11.17 14.69
C ASP A 157 -0.69 -10.14 14.77
N ASP A 158 0.31 -10.31 13.89
CA ASP A 158 1.47 -9.42 13.83
C ASP A 158 1.05 -8.03 13.35
N ALA A 159 1.43 -6.99 14.09
CA ALA A 159 1.37 -5.61 13.62
C ALA A 159 2.63 -5.31 12.81
N ILE A 160 2.51 -4.51 11.74
CA ILE A 160 3.63 -4.23 10.84
C ILE A 160 3.79 -2.71 10.70
N ILE A 161 5.02 -2.24 10.87
CA ILE A 161 5.43 -0.84 10.68
C ILE A 161 6.41 -0.83 9.52
N ILE A 162 6.11 -0.07 8.45
CA ILE A 162 6.98 0.00 7.27
C ILE A 162 7.51 1.43 7.13
N GLU A 163 8.81 1.54 6.95
CA GLU A 163 9.51 2.77 6.62
C GLU A 163 10.25 2.58 5.29
N LEU A 164 10.17 3.59 4.41
CA LEU A 164 10.72 3.57 3.07
C LEU A 164 11.93 4.49 2.98
N LYS A 165 12.91 4.12 2.20
CA LYS A 165 14.06 4.96 1.91
C LYS A 165 14.46 4.90 0.44
N VAL A 166 14.78 6.06 -0.11
CA VAL A 166 15.39 6.17 -1.43
C VAL A 166 16.79 6.76 -1.27
N ASN A 167 17.80 6.09 -1.84
CA ASN A 167 19.23 6.41 -1.70
C ASN A 167 19.78 6.28 -0.27
N HIS A 168 19.11 5.51 0.58
CA HIS A 168 19.52 5.15 1.94
C HIS A 168 19.36 3.64 2.11
N SER A 169 19.73 3.09 3.28
CA SER A 169 19.66 1.65 3.55
C SER A 169 18.35 1.25 4.24
N ALA A 170 18.01 -0.05 4.17
CA ALA A 170 16.93 -0.61 4.96
C ALA A 170 17.24 -0.60 6.47
N ASP A 171 18.52 -0.63 6.85
CA ASP A 171 18.96 -0.46 8.24
C ASP A 171 18.62 0.93 8.78
N GLU A 172 18.82 1.98 7.99
CA GLU A 172 18.45 3.35 8.36
C GLU A 172 16.93 3.50 8.54
N ALA A 173 16.13 2.81 7.70
CA ALA A 173 14.68 2.76 7.87
C ALA A 173 14.28 2.10 9.20
N ILE A 174 14.87 0.94 9.53
CA ILE A 174 14.64 0.27 10.83
C ILE A 174 15.06 1.16 11.99
N GLN A 175 16.23 1.83 11.88
CA GLN A 175 16.70 2.70 12.92
C GLN A 175 15.73 3.89 13.14
N GLN A 176 15.20 4.48 12.08
CA GLN A 176 14.19 5.54 12.19
C GLN A 176 12.93 5.05 12.93
N ILE A 177 12.44 3.84 12.64
CA ILE A 177 11.27 3.26 13.34
C ILE A 177 11.54 3.19 14.84
N LYS A 178 12.75 2.80 15.26
CA LYS A 178 13.16 2.68 16.66
C LYS A 178 13.32 4.07 17.31
N ASP A 179 14.07 4.97 16.69
CA ASP A 179 14.38 6.30 17.22
C ASP A 179 13.11 7.15 17.40
N ARG A 180 12.15 7.00 16.49
CA ARG A 180 10.84 7.66 16.53
C ARG A 180 9.81 6.95 17.40
N GLN A 181 10.16 5.78 17.96
CA GLN A 181 9.31 5.00 18.87
C GLN A 181 7.91 4.67 18.27
N TYR A 182 7.85 4.36 16.98
CA TYR A 182 6.59 4.09 16.29
C TYR A 182 5.82 2.89 16.89
N ALA A 183 6.53 1.93 17.53
CA ALA A 183 5.93 0.80 18.20
C ALA A 183 4.99 1.19 19.37
N LEU A 184 5.16 2.38 19.97
CA LEU A 184 4.28 2.86 21.05
C LEU A 184 2.80 2.93 20.63
N ARG A 185 2.53 2.97 19.32
CA ARG A 185 1.16 2.96 18.80
C ARG A 185 0.38 1.68 19.16
N PHE A 186 1.10 0.59 19.42
CA PHE A 186 0.53 -0.73 19.75
C PHE A 186 0.60 -1.04 21.25
N GLU A 187 1.19 -0.17 22.04
CA GLU A 187 1.26 -0.30 23.48
C GLU A 187 -0.01 0.29 24.12
N GLY A 188 -0.47 -0.33 25.19
CA GLY A 188 -1.56 0.22 26.01
C GLY A 188 -1.12 1.55 26.65
N LYS A 189 -2.08 2.40 27.01
CA LYS A 189 -1.81 3.55 27.85
C LYS A 189 -1.22 3.12 29.18
N PHE A 190 -0.50 4.04 29.85
CA PHE A 190 0.14 3.75 31.12
C PHE A 190 -0.84 3.08 32.11
N GLY A 191 -0.54 1.85 32.53
CA GLY A 191 -1.38 1.04 33.43
C GLY A 191 -2.48 0.20 32.76
N GLU A 192 -2.63 0.27 31.42
CA GLU A 192 -3.56 -0.56 30.66
C GLU A 192 -2.83 -1.76 30.03
N LYS A 193 -3.57 -2.87 29.79
CA LYS A 193 -3.03 -3.99 29.01
C LYS A 193 -2.88 -3.57 27.55
N ALA A 194 -1.80 -4.02 26.91
CA ALA A 194 -1.58 -3.79 25.48
C ALA A 194 -2.80 -4.24 24.68
N GLU A 195 -3.27 -3.40 23.78
CA GLU A 195 -4.42 -3.73 22.93
C GLU A 195 -4.05 -4.85 21.94
N TYR A 196 -2.85 -4.82 21.42
CA TYR A 196 -2.32 -5.80 20.46
C TYR A 196 -1.36 -6.75 21.18
N THR A 197 -1.60 -8.06 21.04
CA THR A 197 -0.80 -9.10 21.70
C THR A 197 0.11 -9.87 20.73
N GLY A 198 -0.05 -9.69 19.42
CA GLY A 198 0.84 -10.23 18.40
C GLY A 198 2.22 -9.58 18.41
N ARG A 199 3.13 -10.09 17.58
CA ARG A 199 4.44 -9.45 17.38
C ARG A 199 4.26 -8.05 16.80
N ILE A 200 5.25 -7.18 17.04
CA ILE A 200 5.39 -5.92 16.33
C ILE A 200 6.62 -6.05 15.42
N LEU A 201 6.41 -5.99 14.12
CA LEU A 201 7.44 -6.09 13.10
C LEU A 201 7.80 -4.70 12.57
N ALA A 202 9.08 -4.35 12.59
CA ALA A 202 9.62 -3.24 11.84
C ALA A 202 10.12 -3.73 10.48
N VAL A 203 9.75 -3.05 9.42
CA VAL A 203 10.10 -3.36 8.04
C VAL A 203 10.75 -2.14 7.40
N GLY A 204 12.01 -2.24 7.06
CA GLY A 204 12.74 -1.27 6.26
C GLY A 204 12.77 -1.73 4.79
N ILE A 205 12.38 -0.84 3.88
CA ILE A 205 12.45 -1.07 2.44
C ILE A 205 13.24 0.08 1.82
N ALA A 206 14.34 -0.24 1.16
CA ALA A 206 15.22 0.73 0.54
C ALA A 206 15.39 0.46 -0.96
N TYR A 207 15.62 1.55 -1.71
CA TYR A 207 15.83 1.52 -3.14
C TYR A 207 16.87 2.58 -3.53
N HIS A 208 17.86 2.18 -4.33
CA HIS A 208 18.86 3.09 -4.87
C HIS A 208 18.53 3.42 -6.34
N LYS A 209 18.04 4.64 -6.59
CA LYS A 209 17.56 5.07 -7.93
C LYS A 209 18.66 5.08 -8.99
N ASP A 210 19.90 5.29 -8.58
CA ASP A 210 21.07 5.36 -9.46
C ASP A 210 21.70 3.97 -9.71
N ASP A 211 21.20 2.90 -9.06
CA ASP A 211 21.64 1.54 -9.33
C ASP A 211 21.07 1.04 -10.66
N ILE A 212 21.99 0.63 -11.56
CA ILE A 212 21.64 0.06 -12.88
C ILE A 212 20.75 -1.19 -12.73
N LYS A 213 20.97 -1.98 -11.68
CA LYS A 213 20.21 -3.22 -11.40
C LYS A 213 18.89 -2.95 -10.69
N LYS A 214 18.66 -1.72 -10.20
CA LYS A 214 17.47 -1.32 -9.45
C LYS A 214 17.15 -2.28 -8.30
N LEU A 215 18.18 -2.68 -7.58
CA LEU A 215 18.08 -3.61 -6.46
C LEU A 215 17.32 -2.96 -5.30
N HIS A 216 16.49 -3.78 -4.65
CA HIS A 216 15.81 -3.40 -3.43
C HIS A 216 16.47 -4.09 -2.24
N GLU A 217 16.59 -3.35 -1.17
CA GLU A 217 17.02 -3.87 0.11
C GLU A 217 15.83 -3.92 1.06
N CYS A 218 15.61 -5.06 1.69
CA CYS A 218 14.56 -5.25 2.68
C CYS A 218 15.15 -5.74 3.98
N LYS A 219 14.65 -5.23 5.10
CA LYS A 219 14.98 -5.70 6.44
C LYS A 219 13.72 -5.84 7.26
N VAL A 220 13.63 -6.92 8.03
CA VAL A 220 12.55 -7.15 9.00
C VAL A 220 13.16 -7.40 10.36
N GLU A 221 12.66 -6.72 11.38
CA GLU A 221 13.07 -6.87 12.75
C GLU A 221 11.87 -6.98 13.69
N VAL A 222 11.93 -7.88 14.65
CA VAL A 222 10.90 -8.02 15.68
C VAL A 222 11.18 -7.00 16.79
N LEU A 223 10.35 -5.98 16.93
CA LEU A 223 10.47 -4.97 17.99
C LEU A 223 9.87 -5.45 19.30
N ARG A 224 8.84 -6.28 19.22
CA ARG A 224 8.18 -6.89 20.38
C ARG A 224 7.71 -8.29 19.99
N GLU A 225 8.02 -9.26 20.84
CA GLU A 225 7.51 -10.62 20.72
C GLU A 225 6.03 -10.71 21.10
N LYS A 226 5.39 -11.83 20.75
CA LYS A 226 4.00 -12.12 21.12
C LYS A 226 3.86 -12.21 22.63
N ILE A 227 2.85 -11.55 23.17
CA ILE A 227 2.53 -11.54 24.61
C ILE A 227 1.53 -12.66 24.93
#